data_d461c080ee2c978f9fbc07a1dc8db2bb
#
_entry.id   d461c080ee2c978f9fbc07a1dc8db2bb
#
_cell.length_a   1.000
_cell.length_b   1.000
_cell.length_c   1.000
_cell.angle_alpha   90.00
_cell.angle_beta   90.00
_cell.angle_gamma   90.00
#
_symmetry.space_group_name_H-M   'P 1'
#
loop_
_entity.id
_entity.type
_entity.pdbx_description
1 polymer ?
#
loop_
_entity_poly.entity_id
_entity_poly.type
_entity_poly.pdbx_seq_one_letter_code
_entity_poly.pdbx_strand_id
1 'polypeptide(L)'
;MSGASNIGVPPLESLKELSGREFLQRIADGRLPQPPITETLGFKLTEVAPGFALFMMTPAFQHYNAIGVVHGGVAATLLDSCMSCAVQTHLQAGTGFTTLETKVNFVRAITQDTGPIRAEGCSLYVGRRSGTAEGKVLDAKGTLLAHGTTT
;
A
#
# COMPACT_ATOMS: atom_id res chain seq x y z
N MET A 1 15.60 21.19 -7.36
CA MET A 1 14.34 21.17 -8.12
C MET A 1 13.40 20.24 -7.38
N SER A 2 12.39 20.78 -6.66
CA SER A 2 11.33 19.98 -6.03
C SER A 2 10.48 19.42 -7.18
N GLY A 3 10.65 18.14 -7.50
CA GLY A 3 9.74 17.46 -8.39
C GLY A 3 8.33 17.55 -7.79
N ALA A 4 7.42 18.24 -8.47
CA ALA A 4 6.01 18.23 -8.12
C ALA A 4 5.59 16.76 -7.98
N SER A 5 5.04 16.39 -6.81
CA SER A 5 4.53 15.06 -6.59
C SER A 5 3.44 14.81 -7.64
N ASN A 6 3.63 13.79 -8.48
CA ASN A 6 2.63 13.41 -9.47
C ASN A 6 1.49 12.68 -8.73
N ILE A 7 0.55 13.47 -8.19
CA ILE A 7 -0.61 12.98 -7.43
C ILE A 7 -1.88 13.15 -8.26
N GLY A 8 -2.70 12.14 -8.31
CA GLY A 8 -3.95 12.18 -9.04
C GLY A 8 -4.62 10.81 -9.19
N VAL A 9 -5.73 10.80 -9.91
CA VAL A 9 -6.41 9.57 -10.29
C VAL A 9 -6.04 9.27 -11.75
N PRO A 10 -5.39 8.12 -12.02
CA PRO A 10 -5.09 7.73 -13.40
C PRO A 10 -6.36 7.68 -14.27
N PRO A 11 -6.26 7.96 -15.57
CA PRO A 11 -7.38 7.81 -16.49
C PRO A 11 -7.96 6.39 -16.46
N LEU A 12 -9.28 6.26 -16.55
CA LEU A 12 -9.97 4.96 -16.54
C LEU A 12 -9.50 4.03 -17.68
N GLU A 13 -9.12 4.61 -18.80
CA GLU A 13 -8.53 3.90 -19.95
C GLU A 13 -7.28 3.12 -19.56
N SER A 14 -6.45 3.66 -18.66
CA SER A 14 -5.25 2.98 -18.16
C SER A 14 -5.57 1.65 -17.48
N LEU A 15 -6.69 1.56 -16.75
CA LEU A 15 -7.15 0.32 -16.13
C LEU A 15 -7.70 -0.70 -17.15
N LYS A 16 -8.22 -0.19 -18.28
CA LYS A 16 -8.77 -1.05 -19.35
C LYS A 16 -7.67 -1.64 -20.24
N GLU A 17 -6.57 -0.93 -20.40
CA GLU A 17 -5.50 -1.28 -21.35
C GLU A 17 -4.32 -1.98 -20.70
N LEU A 18 -4.07 -1.73 -19.42
CA LEU A 18 -2.91 -2.26 -18.69
C LEU A 18 -3.31 -3.42 -17.78
N SER A 19 -2.47 -4.45 -17.71
CA SER A 19 -2.56 -5.42 -16.63
C SER A 19 -2.37 -4.73 -15.27
N GLY A 20 -2.88 -5.33 -14.20
CA GLY A 20 -2.75 -4.75 -12.86
C GLY A 20 -1.29 -4.49 -12.48
N ARG A 21 -0.38 -5.39 -12.84
CA ARG A 21 1.06 -5.21 -12.60
C ARG A 21 1.65 -4.04 -13.39
N GLU A 22 1.36 -3.93 -14.68
CA GLU A 22 1.84 -2.81 -15.50
C GLU A 22 1.31 -1.46 -15.01
N PHE A 23 0.04 -1.42 -14.62
CA PHE A 23 -0.59 -0.24 -14.04
C PHE A 23 0.14 0.21 -12.76
N LEU A 24 0.35 -0.70 -11.81
CA LEU A 24 1.05 -0.41 -10.56
C LEU A 24 2.53 -0.05 -10.80
N GLN A 25 3.20 -0.74 -11.73
CA GLN A 25 4.59 -0.41 -12.09
C GLN A 25 4.71 1.01 -12.64
N ARG A 26 3.77 1.45 -13.48
CA ARG A 26 3.76 2.83 -13.98
C ARG A 26 3.52 3.87 -12.88
N ILE A 27 2.76 3.52 -11.83
CA ILE A 27 2.62 4.37 -10.64
C ILE A 27 3.95 4.43 -9.88
N ALA A 28 4.58 3.30 -9.61
CA ALA A 28 5.86 3.24 -8.90
C ALA A 28 6.97 4.00 -9.64
N ASP A 29 7.00 3.92 -10.98
CA ASP A 29 7.97 4.61 -11.85
C ASP A 29 7.64 6.11 -12.07
N GLY A 30 6.52 6.62 -11.54
CA GLY A 30 6.06 7.99 -11.73
C GLY A 30 5.49 8.30 -13.12
N ARG A 31 5.25 7.30 -13.97
CA ARG A 31 4.59 7.43 -15.28
C ARG A 31 3.08 7.58 -15.20
N LEU A 32 2.49 7.11 -14.10
CA LEU A 32 1.12 7.40 -13.67
C LEU A 32 1.16 8.08 -12.30
N PRO A 33 0.14 8.89 -11.97
CA PRO A 33 0.10 9.57 -10.68
C PRO A 33 -0.08 8.57 -9.53
N GLN A 34 0.52 8.89 -8.38
CA GLN A 34 0.19 8.23 -7.11
C GLN A 34 -1.23 8.65 -6.67
N PRO A 35 -2.01 7.76 -6.06
CA PRO A 35 -3.36 8.10 -5.60
C PRO A 35 -3.36 9.24 -4.57
N PRO A 36 -4.39 10.11 -4.53
CA PRO A 36 -4.45 11.23 -3.58
C PRO A 36 -4.27 10.85 -2.10
N ILE A 37 -4.73 9.66 -1.69
CA ILE A 37 -4.55 9.16 -0.31
C ILE A 37 -3.07 9.06 0.07
N THR A 38 -2.17 8.83 -0.88
CA THR A 38 -0.74 8.73 -0.63
C THR A 38 -0.14 10.05 -0.19
N GLU A 39 -0.63 11.18 -0.72
CA GLU A 39 -0.25 12.52 -0.26
C GLU A 39 -0.84 12.83 1.12
N THR A 40 -2.11 12.49 1.34
CA THR A 40 -2.81 12.73 2.61
C THR A 40 -2.09 12.07 3.80
N LEU A 41 -1.62 10.85 3.62
CA LEU A 41 -0.95 10.08 4.67
C LEU A 41 0.58 10.00 4.51
N GLY A 42 1.16 10.61 3.48
CA GLY A 42 2.62 10.67 3.31
C GLY A 42 3.28 9.32 3.02
N PHE A 43 2.60 8.42 2.28
CA PHE A 43 3.18 7.16 1.84
C PHE A 43 3.20 7.06 0.31
N LYS A 44 3.93 6.11 -0.24
CA LYS A 44 4.00 5.89 -1.68
C LYS A 44 4.30 4.45 -2.04
N LEU A 45 3.78 4.01 -3.18
CA LEU A 45 4.16 2.76 -3.82
C LEU A 45 5.58 2.91 -4.40
N THR A 46 6.49 2.02 -4.02
CA THR A 46 7.91 2.08 -4.42
C THR A 46 8.40 0.86 -5.16
N GLU A 47 7.79 -0.31 -4.94
CA GLU A 47 8.20 -1.54 -5.59
C GLU A 47 7.00 -2.42 -5.93
N VAL A 48 7.04 -3.05 -7.09
CA VAL A 48 6.02 -3.97 -7.60
C VAL A 48 6.69 -5.18 -8.22
N ALA A 49 6.25 -6.37 -7.83
CA ALA A 49 6.67 -7.64 -8.45
C ALA A 49 5.45 -8.57 -8.57
N PRO A 50 5.50 -9.67 -9.28
CA PRO A 50 4.40 -10.63 -9.31
C PRO A 50 4.00 -11.09 -7.90
N GLY A 51 2.77 -10.82 -7.49
CA GLY A 51 2.25 -11.16 -6.17
C GLY A 51 2.79 -10.32 -5.01
N PHE A 52 3.48 -9.21 -5.29
CA PHE A 52 4.14 -8.38 -4.28
C PHE A 52 3.97 -6.88 -4.56
N ALA A 53 3.75 -6.11 -3.50
CA ALA A 53 3.79 -4.66 -3.54
C ALA A 53 4.38 -4.10 -2.24
N LEU A 54 5.20 -3.04 -2.37
CA LEU A 54 5.88 -2.39 -1.25
C LEU A 54 5.55 -0.90 -1.24
N PHE A 55 5.10 -0.44 -0.08
CA PHE A 55 4.88 0.97 0.20
C PHE A 55 5.84 1.46 1.28
N MET A 56 6.33 2.68 1.12
CA MET A 56 7.21 3.36 2.08
C MET A 56 6.52 4.57 2.68
N MET A 57 6.75 4.81 3.96
CA MET A 57 6.24 5.94 4.71
C MET A 57 7.25 6.38 5.77
N THR A 58 7.31 7.69 6.05
CA THR A 58 7.98 8.22 7.25
C THR A 58 6.91 8.74 8.19
N PRO A 59 6.73 8.14 9.39
CA PRO A 59 5.78 8.62 10.37
C PRO A 59 6.07 10.08 10.78
N ALA A 60 5.00 10.86 10.97
CA ALA A 60 5.07 12.27 11.36
C ALA A 60 3.99 12.59 12.39
N PHE A 61 4.10 13.74 13.05
CA PHE A 61 3.19 14.16 14.12
C PHE A 61 1.72 14.16 13.69
N GLN A 62 1.41 14.53 12.46
CA GLN A 62 0.06 14.53 11.90
C GLN A 62 -0.64 13.17 11.87
N HIS A 63 0.12 12.09 12.04
CA HIS A 63 -0.41 10.73 12.08
C HIS A 63 -0.78 10.24 13.48
N TYR A 64 -0.53 11.07 14.51
CA TYR A 64 -0.71 10.66 15.91
C TYR A 64 -2.18 10.62 16.32
N ASN A 65 -2.47 9.68 17.19
CA ASN A 65 -3.72 9.62 17.96
C ASN A 65 -3.59 10.43 19.28
N ALA A 66 -4.66 10.46 20.06
CA ALA A 66 -4.72 11.22 21.30
C ALA A 66 -3.78 10.70 22.42
N ILE A 67 -3.21 9.51 22.28
CA ILE A 67 -2.26 8.95 23.26
C ILE A 67 -0.80 9.07 22.82
N GLY A 68 -0.53 9.82 21.75
CA GLY A 68 0.84 10.19 21.36
C GLY A 68 1.59 9.13 20.54
N VAL A 69 0.91 8.25 19.82
CA VAL A 69 1.49 7.31 18.86
C VAL A 69 0.75 7.40 17.54
N VAL A 70 1.36 6.90 16.46
CA VAL A 70 0.70 6.84 15.15
C VAL A 70 -0.62 6.08 15.27
N HIS A 71 -1.69 6.67 14.76
CA HIS A 71 -3.02 6.06 14.78
C HIS A 71 -3.02 4.73 14.03
N GLY A 72 -3.63 3.70 14.61
CA GLY A 72 -3.69 2.37 13.99
C GLY A 72 -4.32 2.36 12.59
N GLY A 73 -5.23 3.31 12.31
CA GLY A 73 -5.81 3.49 10.99
C GLY A 73 -4.78 3.79 9.89
N VAL A 74 -3.66 4.42 10.23
CA VAL A 74 -2.55 4.66 9.28
C VAL A 74 -1.89 3.34 8.90
N ALA A 75 -1.54 2.52 9.88
CA ALA A 75 -0.98 1.18 9.62
C ALA A 75 -1.97 0.26 8.89
N ALA A 76 -3.28 0.37 9.21
CA ALA A 76 -4.32 -0.37 8.51
C ALA A 76 -4.44 0.05 7.04
N THR A 77 -4.34 1.34 6.72
CA THR A 77 -4.34 1.84 5.34
C THR A 77 -3.10 1.36 4.57
N LEU A 78 -1.93 1.37 5.19
CA LEU A 78 -0.72 0.82 4.59
C LEU A 78 -0.85 -0.67 4.26
N LEU A 79 -1.41 -1.45 5.19
CA LEU A 79 -1.65 -2.88 5.02
C LEU A 79 -2.68 -3.15 3.92
N ASP A 80 -3.82 -2.44 3.93
CA ASP A 80 -4.81 -2.56 2.86
C ASP A 80 -4.20 -2.25 1.49
N SER A 81 -3.42 -1.17 1.39
CA SER A 81 -2.78 -0.76 0.15
C SER A 81 -1.78 -1.81 -0.36
N CYS A 82 -0.86 -2.30 0.46
CA CYS A 82 0.15 -3.24 0.01
C CYS A 82 -0.44 -4.62 -0.32
N MET A 83 -1.40 -5.10 0.46
CA MET A 83 -2.04 -6.39 0.25
C MET A 83 -2.94 -6.39 -0.99
N SER A 84 -3.78 -5.36 -1.15
CA SER A 84 -4.67 -5.23 -2.30
C SER A 84 -3.88 -5.05 -3.60
N CYS A 85 -2.80 -4.25 -3.58
CA CYS A 85 -1.91 -4.12 -4.73
C CYS A 85 -1.17 -5.42 -5.08
N ALA A 86 -0.78 -6.23 -4.08
CA ALA A 86 -0.20 -7.54 -4.33
C ALA A 86 -1.16 -8.47 -5.11
N VAL A 87 -2.45 -8.48 -4.74
CA VAL A 87 -3.50 -9.18 -5.51
C VAL A 87 -3.66 -8.56 -6.90
N GLN A 88 -3.69 -7.22 -6.99
CA GLN A 88 -3.85 -6.52 -8.27
C GLN A 88 -2.80 -6.90 -9.30
N THR A 89 -1.56 -7.22 -8.88
CA THR A 89 -0.50 -7.62 -9.81
C THR A 89 -0.86 -8.82 -10.70
N HIS A 90 -1.82 -9.65 -10.30
CA HIS A 90 -2.28 -10.83 -11.04
C HIS A 90 -3.46 -10.53 -11.98
N LEU A 91 -4.07 -9.36 -11.88
CA LEU A 91 -5.30 -9.05 -12.62
C LEU A 91 -4.99 -8.70 -14.08
N GLN A 92 -5.84 -9.19 -14.96
CA GLN A 92 -5.78 -8.85 -16.38
C GLN A 92 -6.30 -7.42 -16.61
N ALA A 93 -5.92 -6.83 -17.72
CA ALA A 93 -6.44 -5.55 -18.18
C ALA A 93 -7.97 -5.54 -18.16
N GLY A 94 -8.56 -4.45 -17.69
CA GLY A 94 -10.01 -4.29 -17.58
C GLY A 94 -10.66 -4.96 -16.36
N THR A 95 -9.87 -5.62 -15.50
CA THR A 95 -10.40 -6.23 -14.27
C THR A 95 -10.33 -5.24 -13.11
N GLY A 96 -11.49 -4.85 -12.58
CA GLY A 96 -11.59 -4.06 -11.34
C GLY A 96 -11.63 -4.97 -10.11
N PHE A 97 -11.28 -4.40 -8.95
CA PHE A 97 -11.38 -5.08 -7.66
C PHE A 97 -11.69 -4.09 -6.53
N THR A 98 -12.08 -4.62 -5.39
CA THR A 98 -12.22 -3.87 -4.14
C THR A 98 -11.98 -4.81 -2.96
N THR A 99 -11.47 -4.27 -1.86
CA THR A 99 -11.31 -5.00 -0.60
C THR A 99 -12.67 -5.33 0.00
N LEU A 100 -12.85 -6.58 0.40
CA LEU A 100 -14.06 -7.06 1.10
C LEU A 100 -13.88 -7.03 2.61
N GLU A 101 -12.71 -7.38 3.10
CA GLU A 101 -12.38 -7.33 4.53
C GLU A 101 -10.86 -7.21 4.72
N THR A 102 -10.46 -6.61 5.82
CA THR A 102 -9.07 -6.55 6.24
C THR A 102 -9.00 -6.78 7.75
N LYS A 103 -8.22 -7.77 8.16
CA LYS A 103 -7.89 -8.03 9.56
C LYS A 103 -6.50 -7.49 9.84
N VAL A 104 -6.36 -6.69 10.90
CA VAL A 104 -5.09 -6.08 11.29
C VAL A 104 -4.77 -6.42 12.74
N ASN A 105 -3.49 -6.73 13.01
CA ASN A 105 -2.93 -6.88 14.35
C ASN A 105 -1.82 -5.84 14.53
N PHE A 106 -1.96 -5.00 15.56
CA PHE A 106 -0.96 -4.01 15.94
C PHE A 106 -0.04 -4.62 16.99
N VAL A 107 1.26 -4.70 16.66
CA VAL A 107 2.25 -5.43 17.46
C VAL A 107 3.07 -4.47 18.32
N ARG A 108 3.47 -3.32 17.75
CA ARG A 108 4.31 -2.31 18.39
C ARG A 108 3.82 -0.91 18.05
N ALA A 109 3.94 0.00 19.03
CA ALA A 109 3.68 1.42 18.79
C ALA A 109 4.64 1.98 17.73
N ILE A 110 4.11 2.82 16.86
CA ILE A 110 4.87 3.56 15.84
C ILE A 110 4.88 5.02 16.27
N THR A 111 6.05 5.64 16.21
CA THR A 111 6.25 7.07 16.51
C THR A 111 7.13 7.72 15.43
N GLN A 112 7.32 9.03 15.50
CA GLN A 112 8.28 9.72 14.64
C GLN A 112 9.71 9.15 14.80
N ASP A 113 10.08 8.74 16.01
CA ASP A 113 11.40 8.17 16.30
C ASP A 113 11.61 6.77 15.74
N THR A 114 10.54 6.10 15.29
CA THR A 114 10.62 4.83 14.55
C THR A 114 11.40 5.02 13.24
N GLY A 115 11.36 6.23 12.65
CA GLY A 115 11.94 6.51 11.35
C GLY A 115 11.15 5.87 10.20
N PRO A 116 11.74 5.73 9.02
CA PRO A 116 11.06 5.15 7.87
C PRO A 116 10.53 3.75 8.13
N ILE A 117 9.29 3.50 7.74
CA ILE A 117 8.62 2.21 7.80
C ILE A 117 8.27 1.74 6.39
N ARG A 118 8.15 0.43 6.22
CA ARG A 118 7.71 -0.17 4.97
C ARG A 118 6.55 -1.13 5.19
N ALA A 119 5.60 -1.13 4.26
CA ALA A 119 4.49 -2.08 4.23
C ALA A 119 4.68 -3.02 3.04
N GLU A 120 4.85 -4.28 3.32
CA GLU A 120 5.06 -5.36 2.35
C GLU A 120 3.78 -6.19 2.26
N GLY A 121 3.22 -6.32 1.04
CA GLY A 121 2.08 -7.16 0.75
C GLY A 121 2.46 -8.32 -0.15
N CYS A 122 1.98 -9.52 0.19
CA CYS A 122 2.17 -10.73 -0.59
C CYS A 122 0.82 -11.41 -0.86
N SER A 123 0.51 -11.69 -2.13
CA SER A 123 -0.67 -12.46 -2.47
C SER A 123 -0.50 -13.92 -2.04
N LEU A 124 -1.53 -14.50 -1.43
CA LEU A 124 -1.58 -15.91 -1.03
C LEU A 124 -2.33 -16.75 -2.07
N TYR A 125 -3.42 -16.22 -2.58
CA TYR A 125 -4.27 -16.86 -3.57
C TYR A 125 -4.97 -15.79 -4.41
N VAL A 126 -5.05 -16.02 -5.71
CA VAL A 126 -5.84 -15.17 -6.61
C VAL A 126 -6.66 -16.07 -7.55
N GLY A 127 -7.96 -16.08 -7.34
CA GLY A 127 -8.92 -16.78 -8.16
C GLY A 127 -9.75 -15.85 -9.05
N ARG A 128 -10.75 -16.41 -9.71
CA ARG A 128 -11.61 -15.65 -10.64
C ARG A 128 -12.48 -14.59 -9.94
N ARG A 129 -12.92 -14.83 -8.71
CA ARG A 129 -13.90 -14.00 -7.99
C ARG A 129 -13.36 -13.38 -6.70
N SER A 130 -12.28 -13.90 -6.18
CA SER A 130 -11.65 -13.43 -4.95
C SER A 130 -10.15 -13.66 -4.97
N GLY A 131 -9.44 -12.85 -4.22
CA GLY A 131 -8.02 -13.01 -3.93
C GLY A 131 -7.76 -12.79 -2.45
N THR A 132 -6.73 -13.41 -1.92
CA THR A 132 -6.30 -13.23 -0.54
C THR A 132 -4.82 -12.87 -0.49
N ALA A 133 -4.46 -12.04 0.48
CA ALA A 133 -3.08 -11.61 0.69
C ALA A 133 -2.78 -11.48 2.18
N GLU A 134 -1.51 -11.50 2.52
CA GLU A 134 -0.97 -11.11 3.81
C GLU A 134 -0.06 -9.91 3.68
N GLY A 135 0.09 -9.15 4.77
CA GLY A 135 0.96 -7.97 4.79
C GLY A 135 1.63 -7.76 6.13
N LYS A 136 2.75 -7.04 6.10
CA LYS A 136 3.54 -6.68 7.27
C LYS A 136 3.95 -5.22 7.18
N VAL A 137 3.92 -4.52 8.31
CA VAL A 137 4.55 -3.22 8.48
C VAL A 137 5.79 -3.42 9.32
N LEU A 138 6.93 -2.98 8.80
CA LEU A 138 8.26 -3.20 9.38
C LEU A 138 9.00 -1.85 9.51
N ASP A 139 9.83 -1.72 10.53
CA ASP A 139 10.79 -0.62 10.62
C ASP A 139 12.03 -0.86 9.74
N ALA A 140 12.97 0.08 9.72
CA ALA A 140 14.19 -0.01 8.94
C ALA A 140 15.09 -1.20 9.35
N LYS A 141 14.94 -1.71 10.58
CA LYS A 141 15.69 -2.87 11.11
C LYS A 141 14.99 -4.19 10.82
N GLY A 142 13.79 -4.17 10.25
CA GLY A 142 12.97 -5.35 10.02
C GLY A 142 12.13 -5.77 11.22
N THR A 143 11.98 -4.92 12.24
CA THR A 143 11.12 -5.20 13.39
C THR A 143 9.66 -5.13 12.97
N LEU A 144 8.88 -6.16 13.32
CA LEU A 144 7.44 -6.21 13.03
C LEU A 144 6.67 -5.19 13.89
N LEU A 145 5.95 -4.28 13.24
CA LEU A 145 5.13 -3.25 13.87
C LEU A 145 3.64 -3.57 13.80
N ALA A 146 3.18 -4.05 12.65
CA ALA A 146 1.81 -4.52 12.43
C ALA A 146 1.80 -5.60 11.34
N HIS A 147 0.76 -6.42 11.31
CA HIS A 147 0.52 -7.36 10.23
C HIS A 147 -0.96 -7.59 10.01
N GLY A 148 -1.32 -8.14 8.87
CA GLY A 148 -2.71 -8.39 8.52
C GLY A 148 -2.90 -9.36 7.38
N THR A 149 -4.18 -9.67 7.16
CA THR A 149 -4.67 -10.45 6.01
C THR A 149 -5.86 -9.74 5.39
N THR A 150 -6.09 -9.95 4.11
CA THR A 150 -7.21 -9.34 3.37
C THR A 150 -7.82 -10.32 2.37
N THR A 151 -9.08 -10.06 2.05
CA THR A 151 -9.81 -10.68 0.94
C THR A 151 -10.36 -9.61 0.02
#